data_99cf19fa8b016f2ce00e0ecf9d4c2cd3
#
_entry.id   99cf19fa8b016f2ce00e0ecf9d4c2cd3
#
_cell.length_a   1.000
_cell.length_b   1.000
_cell.length_c   1.000
_cell.angle_alpha   90.00
_cell.angle_beta   90.00
_cell.angle_gamma   90.00
#
_symmetry.space_group_name_H-M   'P 1'
#
loop_
_entity.id
_entity.type
_entity.pdbx_description
1 polymer ?
#
loop_
_entity_poly.entity_id
_entity_poly.type
_entity_poly.pdbx_seq_one_letter_code
_entity_poly.pdbx_strand_id
1 'polypeptide(L)'
;AGKKSVSGAVGKSGTPSTTDRIRNVAQQSFDYAVNNPRKQGLNRMQLGKDAEIQATRWTRKWAERNGIDLSESGLHFQVRGEHSIPDVVYEPTKNIMDFKLTPKAVRKKQSDNFKSDFPGYSIEYIFGPGPWREQDEH
;
A
#
# COMPACT_ATOMS: atom_id res chain seq x y z
N ALA A 1 -19.87 2.81 -0.95
CA ALA A 1 -19.69 2.84 -1.30
C ALA A 1 -19.66 2.69 -1.43
N GLY A 2 -19.79 2.19 -0.96
CA GLY A 2 -19.34 2.04 -1.35
C GLY A 2 -19.22 1.67 -1.33
N LYS A 3 -18.69 1.28 -1.26
CA LYS A 3 -18.43 0.98 -1.57
C LYS A 3 -18.13 0.63 -1.76
N LYS A 4 -18.01 0.21 -1.28
CA LYS A 4 -17.71 -0.05 -1.67
C LYS A 4 -17.47 -0.09 -1.81
N SER A 5 -17.66 -0.30 -1.18
CA SER A 5 -17.39 -0.19 -1.60
C SER A 5 -17.46 -0.33 -1.67
N VAL A 6 -17.57 -0.67 -1.33
CA VAL A 6 -17.47 -0.59 -1.88
C VAL A 6 -17.62 -0.68 -1.92
N SER A 7 -17.82 -1.08 -1.40
CA SER A 7 -17.76 -0.89 -1.81
C SER A 7 -18.06 -0.67 -1.96
N GLY A 8 -18.49 -1.11 -1.51
CA GLY A 8 -18.40 -0.73 -2.05
C GLY A 8 -18.90 -0.55 -2.32
N ALA A 9 -19.19 -0.70 -2.27
CA ALA A 9 -19.40 -0.34 -2.90
C ALA A 9 -19.97 -0.11 -3.35
N VAL A 10 -20.38 -0.29 -3.29
CA VAL A 10 -20.73 -0.02 -4.01
C VAL A 10 -21.39 0.30 -4.59
N GLY A 11 -21.73 -0.05 -4.68
CA GLY A 11 -21.92 0.10 -5.39
C GLY A 11 -22.41 0.36 -6.19
N LYS A 12 -22.30 0.32 -6.40
CA LYS A 12 -22.61 0.76 -7.50
C LYS A 12 -22.09 0.95 -8.72
N SER A 13 -22.25 1.41 -9.21
CA SER A 13 -21.59 1.73 -10.44
C SER A 13 -20.17 1.19 -10.43
N GLY A 14 -19.50 1.08 -11.57
CA GLY A 14 -18.17 0.52 -11.63
C GLY A 14 -17.02 1.46 -11.27
N THR A 15 -17.28 2.62 -10.66
CA THR A 15 -16.22 3.57 -10.33
C THR A 15 -15.54 3.15 -9.02
N PRO A 16 -14.23 2.86 -9.04
CA PRO A 16 -13.52 2.49 -7.81
C PRO A 16 -13.48 3.63 -6.81
N SER A 17 -13.51 3.32 -5.53
CA SER A 17 -13.29 4.30 -4.48
C SER A 17 -11.86 4.82 -4.55
N THR A 18 -11.61 5.94 -3.89
CA THR A 18 -10.26 6.50 -3.81
C THR A 18 -9.31 5.50 -3.15
N THR A 19 -9.77 4.83 -2.09
CA THR A 19 -8.97 3.81 -1.41
C THR A 19 -8.58 2.70 -2.38
N ASP A 20 -9.52 2.21 -3.18
CA ASP A 20 -9.23 1.16 -4.16
C ASP A 20 -8.26 1.63 -5.23
N ARG A 21 -8.39 2.89 -5.66
CA ARG A 21 -7.47 3.46 -6.66
C ARG A 21 -6.06 3.54 -6.11
N ILE A 22 -5.91 4.00 -4.87
CA ILE A 22 -4.60 4.07 -4.21
C ILE A 22 -4.00 2.66 -4.10
N ARG A 23 -4.81 1.70 -3.66
CA ARG A 23 -4.36 0.32 -3.53
C ARG A 23 -3.89 -0.26 -4.86
N ASN A 24 -4.67 -0.03 -5.91
CA ASN A 24 -4.34 -0.55 -7.23
C ASN A 24 -3.05 0.05 -7.77
N VAL A 25 -2.86 1.35 -7.61
CA VAL A 25 -1.63 2.01 -8.06
C VAL A 25 -0.43 1.55 -7.23
N ALA A 26 -0.63 1.41 -5.91
CA ALA A 26 0.43 0.92 -5.04
C ALA A 26 0.84 -0.50 -5.46
N GLN A 27 -0.12 -1.37 -5.74
CA GLN A 27 0.18 -2.74 -6.17
C GLN A 27 0.92 -2.77 -7.50
N GLN A 28 0.45 -1.99 -8.49
CA GLN A 28 1.09 -1.93 -9.79
C GLN A 28 2.51 -1.38 -9.68
N SER A 29 2.68 -0.34 -8.87
CA SER A 29 3.99 0.28 -8.66
C SER A 29 4.96 -0.69 -8.02
N PHE A 30 4.49 -1.46 -7.05
CA PHE A 30 5.33 -2.44 -6.36
C PHE A 30 5.73 -3.58 -7.30
N ASP A 31 4.76 -4.09 -8.07
CA ASP A 31 5.03 -5.15 -9.05
C ASP A 31 6.07 -4.69 -10.07
N TYR A 32 5.92 -3.48 -10.57
CA TYR A 32 6.88 -2.93 -11.53
C TYR A 32 8.26 -2.79 -10.88
N ALA A 33 8.31 -2.29 -9.65
CA ALA A 33 9.57 -2.09 -8.95
C ALA A 33 10.29 -3.42 -8.71
N VAL A 34 9.55 -4.46 -8.31
CA VAL A 34 10.14 -5.77 -8.04
C VAL A 34 10.68 -6.41 -9.31
N ASN A 35 9.97 -6.23 -10.43
CA ASN A 35 10.35 -6.86 -11.70
C ASN A 35 11.29 -6.02 -12.55
N ASN A 36 11.75 -4.88 -12.06
CA ASN A 36 12.62 -3.99 -12.81
C ASN A 36 13.97 -4.67 -13.08
N PRO A 37 14.41 -4.79 -14.35
CA PRO A 37 15.68 -5.44 -14.67
C PRO A 37 16.90 -4.83 -13.99
N ARG A 38 16.82 -3.55 -13.63
CA ARG A 38 17.93 -2.88 -12.92
C ARG A 38 18.18 -3.43 -11.53
N LYS A 39 17.28 -4.27 -11.03
CA LYS A 39 17.38 -4.84 -9.70
C LYS A 39 18.00 -6.22 -9.69
N GLN A 40 18.49 -6.69 -10.84
CA GLN A 40 19.17 -7.96 -10.91
C GLN A 40 20.44 -7.90 -10.08
N GLY A 41 20.72 -8.98 -9.35
CA GLY A 41 21.89 -9.03 -8.50
C GLY A 41 21.67 -8.59 -7.07
N LEU A 42 20.52 -7.99 -6.76
CA LEU A 42 20.19 -7.65 -5.37
C LEU A 42 19.74 -8.90 -4.61
N ASN A 43 20.11 -9.00 -3.34
CA ASN A 43 19.53 -10.04 -2.52
C ASN A 43 18.09 -9.67 -2.17
N ARG A 44 17.34 -10.60 -1.55
CA ARG A 44 15.92 -10.38 -1.31
C ARG A 44 15.65 -9.20 -0.38
N MET A 45 16.48 -9.01 0.62
CA MET A 45 16.31 -7.88 1.53
C MET A 45 16.50 -6.55 0.81
N GLN A 46 17.56 -6.45 0.00
CA GLN A 46 17.84 -5.25 -0.78
C GLN A 46 16.74 -4.99 -1.80
N LEU A 47 16.28 -6.04 -2.48
CA LEU A 47 15.20 -5.93 -3.47
C LEU A 47 13.92 -5.42 -2.82
N GLY A 48 13.54 -6.01 -1.69
CA GLY A 48 12.33 -5.60 -1.00
C GLY A 48 12.36 -4.14 -0.58
N LYS A 49 13.48 -3.73 0.01
CA LYS A 49 13.63 -2.36 0.49
C LYS A 49 13.63 -1.35 -0.65
N ASP A 50 14.36 -1.66 -1.71
CA ASP A 50 14.44 -0.76 -2.86
C ASP A 50 13.09 -0.65 -3.58
N ALA A 51 12.40 -1.76 -3.76
CA ALA A 51 11.08 -1.77 -4.39
C ALA A 51 10.06 -1.00 -3.56
N GLU A 52 10.11 -1.13 -2.24
CA GLU A 52 9.25 -0.40 -1.33
C GLU A 52 9.43 1.11 -1.48
N ILE A 53 10.67 1.57 -1.52
CA ILE A 53 10.98 3.00 -1.68
C ILE A 53 10.44 3.51 -3.01
N GLN A 54 10.65 2.77 -4.08
CA GLN A 54 10.20 3.18 -5.41
C GLN A 54 8.69 3.16 -5.53
N ALA A 55 8.04 2.13 -4.99
CA ALA A 55 6.58 2.04 -5.04
C ALA A 55 5.94 3.20 -4.28
N THR A 56 6.49 3.55 -3.13
CA THR A 56 6.01 4.69 -2.35
C THR A 56 6.13 5.98 -3.15
N ARG A 57 7.28 6.18 -3.78
CA ARG A 57 7.53 7.38 -4.59
C ARG A 57 6.58 7.48 -5.78
N TRP A 58 6.38 6.38 -6.50
CA TRP A 58 5.51 6.39 -7.67
C TRP A 58 4.05 6.56 -7.30
N THR A 59 3.61 5.97 -6.20
CA THR A 59 2.24 6.15 -5.71
C THR A 59 2.00 7.61 -5.34
N ARG A 60 2.97 8.24 -4.69
CA ARG A 60 2.86 9.67 -4.37
C ARG A 60 2.76 10.52 -5.65
N LYS A 61 3.62 10.25 -6.64
CA LYS A 61 3.57 11.00 -7.89
C LYS A 61 2.26 10.83 -8.63
N TRP A 62 1.73 9.59 -8.60
CA TRP A 62 0.42 9.35 -9.20
C TRP A 62 -0.65 10.20 -8.51
N ALA A 63 -0.65 10.25 -7.19
CA ALA A 63 -1.63 11.03 -6.44
C ALA A 63 -1.54 12.51 -6.83
N GLU A 64 -0.33 13.06 -6.87
CA GLU A 64 -0.14 14.45 -7.25
C GLU A 64 -0.63 14.75 -8.67
N ARG A 65 -0.33 13.85 -9.62
CA ARG A 65 -0.74 14.02 -11.01
C ARG A 65 -2.24 13.90 -11.21
N ASN A 66 -2.92 13.22 -10.30
CA ASN A 66 -4.35 13.01 -10.38
C ASN A 66 -5.14 13.97 -9.51
N GLY A 67 -4.49 15.06 -9.09
CA GLY A 67 -5.18 16.14 -8.38
C GLY A 67 -5.50 15.84 -6.93
N ILE A 68 -4.86 14.83 -6.35
CA ILE A 68 -5.04 14.55 -4.93
C ILE A 68 -4.12 15.48 -4.14
N ASP A 69 -4.71 16.41 -3.40
CA ASP A 69 -3.96 17.34 -2.58
C ASP A 69 -3.42 16.64 -1.34
N LEU A 70 -2.12 16.41 -1.29
CA LEU A 70 -1.52 15.66 -0.18
C LEU A 70 -1.64 16.40 1.15
N SER A 71 -1.81 17.73 1.12
CA SER A 71 -1.93 18.50 2.35
C SER A 71 -3.33 18.43 2.96
N GLU A 72 -4.36 18.12 2.16
CA GLU A 72 -5.75 18.15 2.64
C GLU A 72 -6.52 16.86 2.46
N SER A 73 -6.02 15.95 1.62
CA SER A 73 -6.74 14.72 1.30
C SER A 73 -6.72 13.67 2.41
N GLY A 74 -5.78 13.78 3.33
CA GLY A 74 -5.56 12.75 4.34
C GLY A 74 -4.72 11.59 3.84
N LEU A 75 -4.12 11.71 2.65
CA LEU A 75 -3.19 10.71 2.13
C LEU A 75 -1.77 11.11 2.48
N HIS A 76 -1.10 10.26 3.24
CA HIS A 76 0.25 10.53 3.72
C HIS A 76 1.18 9.36 3.40
N PHE A 77 2.46 9.68 3.22
CA PHE A 77 3.47 8.70 2.89
C PHE A 77 4.58 8.72 3.92
N GLN A 78 5.06 7.54 4.33
CA GLN A 78 6.16 7.39 5.28
C GLN A 78 5.90 8.17 6.56
N VAL A 79 4.71 7.97 7.13
CA VAL A 79 4.30 8.69 8.34
C VAL A 79 5.04 8.11 9.53
N ARG A 80 5.74 8.97 10.27
CA ARG A 80 6.49 8.53 11.44
C ARG A 80 5.57 8.48 12.65
N GLY A 81 5.20 7.28 13.07
CA GLY A 81 4.55 7.06 14.34
C GLY A 81 5.58 6.94 15.46
N GLU A 82 5.11 6.64 16.65
CA GLU A 82 6.01 6.49 17.80
C GLU A 82 6.91 5.27 17.65
N HIS A 83 6.38 4.17 17.13
CA HIS A 83 7.09 2.91 17.01
C HIS A 83 7.11 2.33 15.60
N SER A 84 6.51 3.01 14.63
CA SER A 84 6.38 2.46 13.28
C SER A 84 6.36 3.56 12.25
N ILE A 85 6.64 3.19 10.99
CA ILE A 85 6.59 4.10 9.85
C ILE A 85 5.90 3.39 8.70
N PRO A 86 4.54 3.42 8.65
CA PRO A 86 3.84 2.82 7.53
C PRO A 86 4.12 3.55 6.23
N ASP A 87 4.14 2.81 5.12
CA ASP A 87 4.46 3.38 3.81
C ASP A 87 3.38 4.33 3.33
N VAL A 88 2.11 3.95 3.49
CA VAL A 88 0.97 4.75 3.02
C VAL A 88 -0.10 4.75 4.11
N VAL A 89 -0.61 5.94 4.41
CA VAL A 89 -1.72 6.11 5.36
C VAL A 89 -2.79 6.93 4.66
N TYR A 90 -4.02 6.42 4.63
CA TYR A 90 -5.15 7.15 4.08
C TYR A 90 -6.20 7.33 5.17
N GLU A 91 -6.26 8.54 5.72
CA GLU A 91 -7.11 8.85 6.88
C GLU A 91 -8.61 8.73 6.62
N PRO A 92 -9.12 9.16 5.44
CA PRO A 92 -10.58 9.14 5.22
C PRO A 92 -11.22 7.77 5.43
N THR A 93 -10.54 6.69 5.12
CA THR A 93 -11.05 5.34 5.33
C THR A 93 -10.27 4.58 6.38
N LYS A 94 -9.33 5.25 7.05
CA LYS A 94 -8.49 4.67 8.11
C LYS A 94 -7.79 3.40 7.63
N ASN A 95 -7.05 3.54 6.56
CA ASN A 95 -6.27 2.43 5.99
C ASN A 95 -4.79 2.72 6.06
N ILE A 96 -4.04 1.69 6.43
CA ILE A 96 -2.59 1.67 6.33
C ILE A 96 -2.26 0.65 5.25
N MET A 97 -1.35 1.00 4.34
CA MET A 97 -0.83 0.08 3.34
C MET A 97 0.67 0.03 3.49
N ASP A 98 1.22 -1.17 3.55
CA ASP A 98 2.65 -1.35 3.75
C ASP A 98 3.16 -2.41 2.78
N PHE A 99 4.28 -2.13 2.14
CA PHE A 99 4.84 -3.01 1.12
C PHE A 99 5.69 -4.10 1.75
N LYS A 100 5.43 -5.34 1.36
CA LYS A 100 6.24 -6.50 1.79
C LYS A 100 6.47 -7.38 0.58
N LEU A 101 7.71 -7.80 0.37
CA LEU A 101 8.02 -8.62 -0.78
C LEU A 101 7.25 -9.95 -0.77
N THR A 102 7.13 -10.56 0.40
CA THR A 102 6.41 -11.83 0.58
C THR A 102 5.63 -11.80 1.89
N PRO A 103 4.60 -12.67 2.04
CA PRO A 103 3.90 -12.78 3.32
C PRO A 103 4.82 -13.14 4.49
N LYS A 104 5.91 -13.84 4.24
CA LYS A 104 6.87 -14.20 5.29
C LYS A 104 7.58 -12.99 5.87
N ALA A 105 7.59 -11.87 5.15
CA ALA A 105 8.22 -10.65 5.63
C ALA A 105 7.37 -9.89 6.64
N VAL A 106 6.10 -10.25 6.78
CA VAL A 106 5.21 -9.62 7.76
C VAL A 106 5.63 -10.07 9.16
N ARG A 107 5.84 -9.10 10.04
CA ARG A 107 6.26 -9.36 11.42
C ARG A 107 5.14 -8.97 12.39
N LYS A 108 4.86 -9.84 13.36
CA LYS A 108 3.84 -9.56 14.35
C LYS A 108 4.14 -8.27 15.11
N LYS A 109 5.40 -8.05 15.47
CA LYS A 109 5.78 -6.85 16.19
C LYS A 109 5.48 -5.58 15.41
N GLN A 110 5.73 -5.58 14.10
CA GLN A 110 5.42 -4.43 13.26
C GLN A 110 3.91 -4.20 13.19
N SER A 111 3.14 -5.28 13.02
CA SER A 111 1.67 -5.16 13.00
C SER A 111 1.15 -4.61 14.32
N ASP A 112 1.69 -5.07 15.43
CA ASP A 112 1.30 -4.58 16.76
C ASP A 112 1.66 -3.10 16.91
N ASN A 113 2.82 -2.69 16.39
CA ASN A 113 3.24 -1.29 16.45
C ASN A 113 2.31 -0.40 15.61
N PHE A 114 1.90 -0.88 14.43
CA PHE A 114 0.93 -0.14 13.61
C PHE A 114 -0.39 0.04 14.38
N LYS A 115 -0.87 -1.01 15.02
CA LYS A 115 -2.13 -0.94 15.78
C LYS A 115 -2.01 0.02 16.96
N SER A 116 -0.84 0.08 17.58
CA SER A 116 -0.60 0.97 18.71
C SER A 116 -0.51 2.43 18.26
N ASP A 117 0.22 2.68 17.16
CA ASP A 117 0.42 4.05 16.66
C ASP A 117 -0.80 4.59 15.92
N PHE A 118 -1.58 3.71 15.29
CA PHE A 118 -2.73 4.10 14.49
C PHE A 118 -3.96 3.29 14.89
N PRO A 119 -4.49 3.56 16.11
CA PRO A 119 -5.65 2.79 16.59
C PRO A 119 -6.86 2.99 15.70
N GLY A 120 -7.55 1.89 15.41
CA GLY A 120 -8.75 1.93 14.58
C GLY A 120 -8.48 1.86 13.08
N TYR A 121 -7.21 1.83 12.67
CA TYR A 121 -6.87 1.70 11.25
C TYR A 121 -6.81 0.24 10.83
N SER A 122 -7.25 -0.03 9.60
CA SER A 122 -7.06 -1.34 8.98
C SER A 122 -5.67 -1.39 8.37
N ILE A 123 -4.99 -2.51 8.55
CA ILE A 123 -3.64 -2.71 8.01
C ILE A 123 -3.73 -3.64 6.82
N GLU A 124 -3.23 -3.18 5.68
CA GLU A 124 -3.14 -3.98 4.48
C GLU A 124 -1.68 -4.09 4.07
N TYR A 125 -1.25 -5.32 3.77
CA TYR A 125 0.08 -5.52 3.24
C TYR A 125 -0.04 -5.73 1.73
N ILE A 126 0.77 -4.98 0.98
CA ILE A 126 0.82 -5.11 -0.48
C ILE A 126 2.03 -5.97 -0.78
N PHE A 127 1.76 -7.20 -1.24
CA PHE A 127 2.81 -8.18 -1.48
C PHE A 127 3.33 -8.11 -2.91
N GLY A 128 4.59 -8.47 -3.09
CA GLY A 128 5.16 -8.60 -4.41
C GLY A 128 4.55 -9.78 -5.18
N PRO A 129 4.96 -9.95 -6.46
CA PRO A 129 4.44 -11.07 -7.27
C PRO A 129 4.82 -12.40 -6.66
N GLY A 130 3.89 -13.35 -6.67
CA GLY A 130 4.12 -14.68 -6.15
C GLY A 130 2.85 -15.51 -6.10
N PRO A 131 2.99 -16.81 -5.77
CA PRO A 131 1.84 -17.72 -5.78
C PRO A 131 0.79 -17.39 -4.74
N TRP A 132 1.14 -16.68 -3.67
CA TRP A 132 0.18 -16.25 -2.64
C TRP A 132 -0.91 -15.34 -3.18
N ARG A 133 -0.66 -14.63 -4.29
CA ARG A 133 -1.62 -13.69 -4.86
C ARG A 133 -2.71 -14.39 -5.67
N GLU A 134 -2.38 -15.54 -6.24
CA GLU A 134 -3.35 -16.31 -7.02
C GLU A 134 -4.46 -16.86 -6.15
N GLN A 135 -4.17 -17.10 -4.89
CA GLN A 135 -5.16 -17.62 -3.95
C GLN A 135 -6.22 -16.58 -3.62
N ASP A 136 -5.87 -15.31 -3.69
CA ASP A 136 -6.79 -14.23 -3.38
C ASP A 136 -7.75 -13.92 -4.54
N GLU A 137 -7.47 -14.43 -5.72
CA GLU A 137 -8.29 -14.18 -6.89
C GLU A 137 -9.52 -15.12 -6.97
N HIS A 138 -9.58 -16.08 -6.09
CA HIS A 138 -10.67 -17.02 -6.04
C HIS A 138 -11.60 -16.70 -4.89
#